data_3597b31877ec477041216dde32947492
#
_entry.id   3597b31877ec477041216dde32947492
#
_cell.length_a   1.000
_cell.length_b   1.000
_cell.length_c   1.000
_cell.angle_alpha   90.00
_cell.angle_beta   90.00
_cell.angle_gamma   90.00
#
_symmetry.space_group_name_H-M   'P 1'
#
loop_
_entity.id
_entity.type
_entity.pdbx_description
1 polymer ?
#
loop_
_entity_poly.entity_id
_entity_poly.type
_entity_poly.pdbx_seq_one_letter_code
_entity_poly.pdbx_strand_id
1 'polypeptide(L)'
;MKECAKCGAVTTGAYPTEVSKAVQYGNSVKVLSVYLSQGQLIPYKRVEEFFKDELNMPLSSGTIYKFNQEAFERLSSFDEQVKEGVLRSPLNHTDETGLNIGGKRSWLHSISNETWTLFYPHTSRGKDAIAEMRVLPSYKGILCHDYYKAYYEYGSLHALCNSHHIRELERCTEQDNQNWSKLMKELLLEINEAVIKAGGKLDELEQGEYQIRYGTILSNGKDECPLNPKIPGKRGKTAQPKSRNLLDRLERHQEDVLRFMKVSIVPFTNNLAERDIRMTKVHQKISGCFRSLEGAKIFCRVRSYISTAKRIQ
;
A
#
# COMPACT_ATOMS: atom_id res chain seq x y z
N MET A 1 -34.64 -35.54 16.34
CA MET A 1 -34.74 -36.95 16.69
C MET A 1 -35.90 -37.11 17.68
N LYS A 2 -36.88 -37.93 17.38
CA LYS A 2 -37.99 -38.26 18.28
C LYS A 2 -38.06 -39.78 18.39
N GLU A 3 -38.20 -40.28 19.59
CA GLU A 3 -38.39 -41.70 19.89
C GLU A 3 -39.85 -41.98 20.22
N CYS A 4 -40.41 -43.00 19.62
CA CYS A 4 -41.80 -43.40 19.86
C CYS A 4 -41.89 -44.10 21.22
N ALA A 5 -42.69 -43.57 22.14
CA ALA A 5 -42.86 -44.13 23.49
C ALA A 5 -43.52 -45.51 23.50
N LYS A 6 -44.19 -45.96 22.42
CA LYS A 6 -44.83 -47.26 22.32
C LYS A 6 -43.96 -48.37 21.71
N CYS A 7 -43.06 -48.04 20.79
CA CYS A 7 -42.32 -49.07 20.05
C CYS A 7 -40.80 -48.78 19.97
N GLY A 8 -40.29 -47.70 20.61
CA GLY A 8 -38.88 -47.34 20.57
C GLY A 8 -38.34 -46.87 19.20
N ALA A 9 -39.20 -46.75 18.18
CA ALA A 9 -38.75 -46.32 16.86
C ALA A 9 -38.28 -44.87 16.91
N VAL A 10 -37.08 -44.64 16.42
CA VAL A 10 -36.45 -43.32 16.36
C VAL A 10 -36.67 -42.70 14.98
N THR A 11 -37.33 -41.53 14.95
CA THR A 11 -37.52 -40.74 13.73
C THR A 11 -36.62 -39.55 13.75
N THR A 12 -35.77 -39.40 12.74
CA THR A 12 -34.92 -38.25 12.53
C THR A 12 -35.46 -37.42 11.37
N GLY A 13 -35.67 -36.13 11.61
CA GLY A 13 -36.04 -35.20 10.53
C GLY A 13 -34.93 -35.13 9.48
N ALA A 14 -35.32 -35.01 8.22
CA ALA A 14 -34.37 -34.72 7.16
C ALA A 14 -33.91 -33.28 7.25
N TYR A 15 -32.60 -33.06 7.16
CA TYR A 15 -32.04 -31.74 7.02
C TYR A 15 -32.11 -31.26 5.55
N PRO A 16 -32.16 -29.95 5.30
CA PRO A 16 -31.93 -29.41 3.96
C PRO A 16 -30.63 -29.94 3.36
N THR A 17 -30.59 -30.07 2.03
CA THR A 17 -29.44 -30.66 1.31
C THR A 17 -28.11 -29.93 1.54
N GLU A 18 -28.16 -28.63 1.84
CA GLU A 18 -27.01 -27.80 2.20
C GLU A 18 -26.48 -28.05 3.60
N VAL A 19 -27.19 -28.77 4.47
CA VAL A 19 -26.74 -29.09 5.83
C VAL A 19 -26.09 -30.47 5.83
N SER A 20 -24.78 -30.51 5.66
CA SER A 20 -24.00 -31.76 5.51
C SER A 20 -23.25 -32.20 6.76
N LYS A 21 -23.27 -31.43 7.86
CA LYS A 21 -22.50 -31.69 9.08
C LYS A 21 -23.34 -31.47 10.33
N ALA A 22 -22.98 -32.17 11.41
CA ALA A 22 -23.65 -32.07 12.70
C ALA A 22 -23.54 -30.65 13.32
N VAL A 23 -22.45 -29.92 13.03
CA VAL A 23 -22.27 -28.52 13.36
C VAL A 23 -21.86 -27.77 12.11
N GLN A 24 -22.68 -26.81 11.71
CA GLN A 24 -22.47 -26.00 10.52
C GLN A 24 -22.91 -24.55 10.80
N TYR A 25 -22.10 -23.60 10.32
CA TYR A 25 -22.38 -22.17 10.45
C TYR A 25 -22.85 -21.60 9.11
N GLY A 26 -23.88 -20.79 9.13
CA GLY A 26 -24.38 -20.08 7.95
C GLY A 26 -23.40 -19.01 7.44
N ASN A 27 -23.62 -18.54 6.20
CA ASN A 27 -22.76 -17.58 5.55
C ASN A 27 -22.64 -16.25 6.32
N SER A 28 -23.71 -15.79 6.99
CA SER A 28 -23.67 -14.56 7.80
C SER A 28 -22.65 -14.63 8.92
N VAL A 29 -22.56 -15.77 9.62
CA VAL A 29 -21.55 -16.00 10.68
C VAL A 29 -20.14 -16.01 10.11
N LYS A 30 -19.94 -16.69 8.97
CA LYS A 30 -18.65 -16.74 8.28
C LYS A 30 -18.20 -15.35 7.85
N VAL A 31 -19.05 -14.60 7.18
CA VAL A 31 -18.78 -13.24 6.70
C VAL A 31 -18.45 -12.30 7.87
N LEU A 32 -19.25 -12.34 8.95
CA LEU A 32 -18.99 -11.53 10.14
C LEU A 32 -17.64 -11.89 10.77
N SER A 33 -17.32 -13.18 10.90
CA SER A 33 -16.03 -13.64 11.45
C SER A 33 -14.84 -13.14 10.61
N VAL A 34 -14.94 -13.23 9.27
CA VAL A 34 -13.91 -12.74 8.33
C VAL A 34 -13.80 -11.21 8.45
N TYR A 35 -14.91 -10.49 8.48
CA TYR A 35 -14.90 -9.03 8.61
C TYR A 35 -14.27 -8.58 9.94
N LEU A 36 -14.64 -9.19 11.06
CA LEU A 36 -14.05 -8.86 12.36
C LEU A 36 -12.55 -9.14 12.39
N SER A 37 -12.11 -10.29 11.88
CA SER A 37 -10.70 -10.69 11.93
C SER A 37 -9.82 -9.98 10.89
N GLN A 38 -10.25 -9.85 9.64
CA GLN A 38 -9.45 -9.28 8.54
C GLN A 38 -9.78 -7.81 8.27
N GLY A 39 -11.03 -7.42 8.43
CA GLY A 39 -11.49 -6.05 8.22
C GLY A 39 -11.23 -5.15 9.42
N GLN A 40 -11.62 -5.58 10.62
CA GLN A 40 -11.45 -4.83 11.87
C GLN A 40 -10.15 -5.19 12.61
N LEU A 41 -9.39 -6.18 12.13
CA LEU A 41 -8.11 -6.62 12.69
C LEU A 41 -8.19 -7.15 14.12
N ILE A 42 -9.37 -7.66 14.52
CA ILE A 42 -9.57 -8.24 15.86
C ILE A 42 -8.86 -9.61 15.89
N PRO A 43 -7.99 -9.88 16.88
CA PRO A 43 -7.33 -11.17 17.04
C PRO A 43 -8.34 -12.31 17.17
N TYR A 44 -8.05 -13.47 16.59
CA TYR A 44 -8.98 -14.62 16.56
C TYR A 44 -9.53 -15.00 17.93
N LYS A 45 -8.72 -14.92 18.98
CA LYS A 45 -9.17 -15.19 20.33
C LYS A 45 -10.25 -14.22 20.80
N ARG A 46 -10.11 -12.94 20.50
CA ARG A 46 -11.13 -11.93 20.82
C ARG A 46 -12.38 -12.07 19.97
N VAL A 47 -12.24 -12.51 18.70
CA VAL A 47 -13.41 -12.85 17.87
C VAL A 47 -14.15 -14.05 18.44
N GLU A 48 -13.43 -15.08 18.93
CA GLU A 48 -14.00 -16.24 19.63
C GLU A 48 -14.80 -15.80 20.87
N GLU A 49 -14.20 -14.93 21.70
CA GLU A 49 -14.84 -14.36 22.88
C GLU A 49 -16.11 -13.58 22.52
N PHE A 50 -16.04 -12.69 21.51
CA PHE A 50 -17.18 -11.95 21.01
C PHE A 50 -18.35 -12.86 20.60
N PHE A 51 -18.10 -13.90 19.79
CA PHE A 51 -19.16 -14.82 19.37
C PHE A 51 -19.75 -15.61 20.53
N LYS A 52 -18.94 -16.00 21.49
CA LYS A 52 -19.39 -16.71 22.69
C LYS A 52 -20.22 -15.82 23.60
N ASP A 53 -19.70 -14.63 23.92
CA ASP A 53 -20.27 -13.80 25.00
C ASP A 53 -21.48 -12.98 24.51
N GLU A 54 -21.42 -12.44 23.29
CA GLU A 54 -22.49 -11.61 22.74
C GLU A 54 -23.55 -12.39 21.97
N LEU A 55 -23.18 -13.50 21.34
CA LEU A 55 -24.10 -14.25 20.47
C LEU A 55 -24.40 -15.66 20.98
N ASN A 56 -23.84 -16.05 22.12
CA ASN A 56 -23.92 -17.41 22.70
C ASN A 56 -23.58 -18.50 21.66
N MET A 57 -22.59 -18.22 20.82
CA MET A 57 -22.20 -19.07 19.69
C MET A 57 -20.72 -19.47 19.84
N PRO A 58 -20.40 -20.69 20.23
CA PRO A 58 -19.02 -21.12 20.49
C PRO A 58 -18.28 -21.38 19.18
N LEU A 59 -17.56 -20.39 18.67
CA LEU A 59 -16.60 -20.52 17.57
C LEU A 59 -15.19 -20.72 18.12
N SER A 60 -14.43 -21.66 17.58
CA SER A 60 -13.01 -21.77 17.91
C SER A 60 -12.15 -20.89 16.98
N SER A 61 -10.97 -20.45 17.44
CA SER A 61 -9.99 -19.74 16.62
C SER A 61 -9.61 -20.52 15.34
N GLY A 62 -9.58 -21.88 15.42
CA GLY A 62 -9.36 -22.73 14.25
C GLY A 62 -10.51 -22.69 13.25
N THR A 63 -11.77 -22.57 13.72
CA THR A 63 -12.93 -22.40 12.85
C THR A 63 -12.89 -21.03 12.14
N ILE A 64 -12.52 -19.96 12.86
CA ILE A 64 -12.36 -18.61 12.30
C ILE A 64 -11.27 -18.63 11.21
N TYR A 65 -10.14 -19.29 11.47
CA TYR A 65 -9.07 -19.45 10.46
C TYR A 65 -9.58 -20.16 9.19
N LYS A 66 -10.36 -21.24 9.33
CA LYS A 66 -10.97 -21.94 8.19
C LYS A 66 -11.93 -21.05 7.38
N PHE A 67 -12.67 -20.17 8.04
CA PHE A 67 -13.53 -19.21 7.32
C PHE A 67 -12.69 -18.19 6.53
N ASN A 68 -11.57 -17.76 7.06
CA ASN A 68 -10.64 -16.90 6.33
C ASN A 68 -9.99 -17.63 5.14
N GLN A 69 -9.67 -18.92 5.26
CA GLN A 69 -9.21 -19.75 4.12
C GLN A 69 -10.30 -19.89 3.05
N GLU A 70 -11.54 -20.19 3.44
CA GLU A 70 -12.68 -20.26 2.50
C GLU A 70 -12.88 -18.92 1.78
N ALA A 71 -12.78 -17.79 2.49
CA ALA A 71 -12.84 -16.47 1.87
C ALA A 71 -11.71 -16.23 0.88
N PHE A 72 -10.49 -16.62 1.22
CA PHE A 72 -9.32 -16.53 0.33
C PHE A 72 -9.55 -17.33 -0.97
N GLU A 73 -10.07 -18.55 -0.89
CA GLU A 73 -10.34 -19.39 -2.05
C GLU A 73 -11.45 -18.80 -2.94
N ARG A 74 -12.55 -18.34 -2.33
CA ARG A 74 -13.67 -17.72 -3.05
C ARG A 74 -13.30 -16.41 -3.74
N LEU A 75 -12.30 -15.69 -3.25
CA LEU A 75 -11.82 -14.44 -3.82
C LEU A 75 -10.73 -14.64 -4.90
N SER A 76 -10.50 -15.86 -5.40
CA SER A 76 -9.47 -16.11 -6.43
C SER A 76 -9.77 -15.38 -7.74
N SER A 77 -11.03 -15.36 -8.19
CA SER A 77 -11.43 -14.62 -9.39
C SER A 77 -11.36 -13.10 -9.21
N PHE A 78 -11.58 -12.60 -7.99
CA PHE A 78 -11.42 -11.19 -7.66
C PHE A 78 -9.96 -10.74 -7.78
N ASP A 79 -8.98 -11.58 -7.42
CA ASP A 79 -7.55 -11.28 -7.58
C ASP A 79 -7.20 -10.94 -9.04
N GLU A 80 -7.74 -11.69 -10.01
CA GLU A 80 -7.49 -11.42 -11.43
C GLU A 80 -8.20 -10.13 -11.89
N GLN A 81 -9.41 -9.86 -11.42
CA GLN A 81 -10.11 -8.59 -11.69
C GLN A 81 -9.35 -7.38 -11.16
N VAL A 82 -8.78 -7.46 -9.94
CA VAL A 82 -7.96 -6.39 -9.38
C VAL A 82 -6.71 -6.15 -10.22
N LYS A 83 -6.01 -7.21 -10.63
CA LYS A 83 -4.82 -7.10 -11.50
C LYS A 83 -5.17 -6.43 -12.82
N GLU A 84 -6.25 -6.84 -13.46
CA GLU A 84 -6.73 -6.19 -14.69
C GLU A 84 -7.09 -4.72 -14.46
N GLY A 85 -7.81 -4.40 -13.39
CA GLY A 85 -8.19 -3.04 -13.04
C GLY A 85 -6.99 -2.13 -12.79
N VAL A 86 -5.95 -2.67 -12.14
CA VAL A 86 -4.68 -1.97 -11.95
C VAL A 86 -3.94 -1.79 -13.27
N LEU A 87 -3.86 -2.82 -14.12
CA LEU A 87 -3.17 -2.76 -15.40
C LEU A 87 -3.79 -1.75 -16.38
N ARG A 88 -5.11 -1.58 -16.35
CA ARG A 88 -5.86 -0.64 -17.22
C ARG A 88 -5.85 0.80 -16.70
N SER A 89 -5.45 1.02 -15.47
CA SER A 89 -5.48 2.36 -14.85
C SER A 89 -4.41 3.28 -15.45
N PRO A 90 -4.72 4.54 -15.76
CA PRO A 90 -3.73 5.51 -16.24
C PRO A 90 -2.74 5.92 -15.15
N LEU A 91 -3.13 5.83 -13.89
CA LEU A 91 -2.30 6.14 -12.72
C LEU A 91 -2.48 5.07 -11.65
N ASN A 92 -1.38 4.56 -11.13
CA ASN A 92 -1.36 3.75 -9.92
C ASN A 92 -0.38 4.29 -8.89
N HIS A 93 -0.73 4.08 -7.65
CA HIS A 93 0.08 4.36 -6.49
C HIS A 93 0.74 3.06 -6.01
N THR A 94 2.01 3.10 -5.67
CA THR A 94 2.71 1.94 -5.11
C THR A 94 3.54 2.33 -3.90
N ASP A 95 3.60 1.42 -2.95
CA ASP A 95 4.42 1.55 -1.74
C ASP A 95 4.68 0.15 -1.16
N GLU A 96 5.68 0.01 -0.29
CA GLU A 96 5.96 -1.24 0.39
C GLU A 96 6.31 -1.00 1.87
N THR A 97 6.01 -2.01 2.68
CA THR A 97 6.30 -1.96 4.10
C THR A 97 6.81 -3.27 4.64
N GLY A 98 7.71 -3.20 5.64
CA GLY A 98 8.19 -4.39 6.32
C GLY A 98 7.10 -5.13 7.07
N LEU A 99 7.06 -6.45 6.91
CA LEU A 99 6.27 -7.41 7.67
C LEU A 99 7.17 -8.30 8.52
N ASN A 100 6.58 -8.90 9.56
CA ASN A 100 7.19 -10.04 10.25
C ASN A 100 6.34 -11.29 9.98
N ILE A 101 6.94 -12.32 9.40
CA ILE A 101 6.30 -13.61 9.12
C ILE A 101 7.15 -14.71 9.74
N GLY A 102 6.58 -15.41 10.73
CA GLY A 102 7.30 -16.49 11.42
C GLY A 102 8.62 -16.05 12.08
N GLY A 103 8.67 -14.84 12.60
CA GLY A 103 9.88 -14.26 13.19
C GLY A 103 10.88 -13.69 12.18
N LYS A 104 10.65 -13.86 10.87
CA LYS A 104 11.54 -13.38 9.80
C LYS A 104 10.99 -12.09 9.15
N ARG A 105 11.92 -11.18 8.80
CA ARG A 105 11.56 -9.98 8.04
C ARG A 105 11.08 -10.35 6.64
N SER A 106 9.93 -9.85 6.28
CA SER A 106 9.28 -9.97 4.98
C SER A 106 8.71 -8.61 4.58
N TRP A 107 8.01 -8.53 3.45
CA TRP A 107 7.51 -7.28 2.90
C TRP A 107 6.07 -7.43 2.44
N LEU A 108 5.31 -6.36 2.58
CA LEU A 108 4.04 -6.16 1.91
C LEU A 108 4.26 -5.13 0.80
N HIS A 109 3.87 -5.45 -0.40
CA HIS A 109 3.78 -4.52 -1.51
C HIS A 109 2.31 -4.14 -1.71
N SER A 110 2.06 -2.87 -2.02
CA SER A 110 0.74 -2.38 -2.40
C SER A 110 0.78 -1.70 -3.76
N ILE A 111 -0.24 -1.96 -4.56
CA ILE A 111 -0.56 -1.17 -5.75
C ILE A 111 -2.02 -0.80 -5.66
N SER A 112 -2.31 0.48 -5.85
CA SER A 112 -3.69 0.96 -5.76
C SER A 112 -3.95 2.16 -6.65
N ASN A 113 -5.21 2.34 -6.99
CA ASN A 113 -5.77 3.53 -7.62
C ASN A 113 -7.08 3.91 -6.93
N GLU A 114 -7.86 4.81 -7.49
CA GLU A 114 -9.12 5.25 -6.89
C GLU A 114 -10.15 4.13 -6.73
N THR A 115 -10.08 3.08 -7.54
CA THR A 115 -11.02 1.96 -7.52
C THR A 115 -10.45 0.70 -6.89
N TRP A 116 -9.24 0.32 -7.25
CA TRP A 116 -8.64 -0.98 -6.95
C TRP A 116 -7.51 -0.89 -5.95
N THR A 117 -7.40 -1.91 -5.09
CA THR A 117 -6.27 -2.09 -4.16
C THR A 117 -5.79 -3.53 -4.23
N LEU A 118 -4.51 -3.73 -4.50
CA LEU A 118 -3.81 -5.01 -4.46
C LEU A 118 -2.76 -4.99 -3.36
N PHE A 119 -2.83 -5.94 -2.43
CA PHE A 119 -1.77 -6.22 -1.46
C PHE A 119 -1.09 -7.54 -1.79
N TYR A 120 0.23 -7.55 -1.76
CA TYR A 120 1.02 -8.74 -2.06
C TYR A 120 2.13 -8.94 -1.02
N PRO A 121 2.11 -10.03 -0.21
CA PRO A 121 3.15 -10.33 0.76
C PRO A 121 4.26 -11.14 0.10
N HIS A 122 5.52 -10.76 0.37
CA HIS A 122 6.69 -11.45 -0.17
C HIS A 122 7.85 -11.44 0.82
N THR A 123 8.76 -12.42 0.71
CA THR A 123 9.96 -12.51 1.54
C THR A 123 11.04 -11.51 1.15
N SER A 124 11.05 -11.05 -0.11
CA SER A 124 11.97 -10.04 -0.65
C SER A 124 11.27 -8.68 -0.82
N ARG A 125 12.03 -7.59 -0.71
CA ARG A 125 11.59 -6.23 -1.04
C ARG A 125 11.75 -5.90 -2.52
N GLY A 126 12.68 -6.54 -3.19
CA GLY A 126 13.22 -6.12 -4.48
C GLY A 126 12.41 -6.60 -5.69
N LYS A 127 13.13 -6.66 -6.81
CA LYS A 127 12.59 -6.98 -8.13
C LYS A 127 11.86 -8.32 -8.20
N ASP A 128 12.35 -9.33 -7.46
CA ASP A 128 11.72 -10.66 -7.45
C ASP A 128 10.27 -10.59 -6.96
N ALA A 129 10.03 -9.83 -5.88
CA ALA A 129 8.68 -9.63 -5.35
C ALA A 129 7.78 -8.91 -6.37
N ILE A 130 8.31 -7.88 -7.02
CA ILE A 130 7.59 -7.10 -8.02
C ILE A 130 7.27 -7.95 -9.25
N ALA A 131 8.20 -8.80 -9.69
CA ALA A 131 8.02 -9.71 -10.81
C ALA A 131 6.98 -10.80 -10.50
N GLU A 132 7.04 -11.41 -9.31
CA GLU A 132 6.09 -12.45 -8.88
C GLU A 132 4.66 -11.92 -8.71
N MET A 133 4.48 -10.66 -8.37
CA MET A 133 3.18 -10.00 -8.30
C MET A 133 2.46 -9.95 -9.67
N ARG A 134 3.22 -10.03 -10.78
CA ARG A 134 2.73 -10.09 -12.18
C ARG A 134 1.86 -8.91 -12.62
N VAL A 135 2.10 -7.73 -12.06
CA VAL A 135 1.37 -6.51 -12.42
C VAL A 135 2.31 -5.48 -13.01
N LEU A 136 3.27 -4.98 -12.23
CA LEU A 136 4.16 -3.89 -12.65
C LEU A 136 4.96 -4.19 -13.93
N PRO A 137 5.45 -5.43 -14.21
CA PRO A 137 6.17 -5.71 -15.46
C PRO A 137 5.37 -5.43 -16.73
N SER A 138 4.03 -5.49 -16.66
CA SER A 138 3.14 -5.23 -17.80
C SER A 138 2.46 -3.86 -17.74
N TYR A 139 2.64 -3.12 -16.66
CA TYR A 139 1.99 -1.83 -16.46
C TYR A 139 2.65 -0.73 -17.34
N LYS A 140 1.82 0.08 -18.03
CA LYS A 140 2.25 1.12 -18.96
C LYS A 140 1.78 2.53 -18.59
N GLY A 141 1.04 2.68 -17.51
CA GLY A 141 0.59 3.99 -17.01
C GLY A 141 1.63 4.73 -16.17
N ILE A 142 1.18 5.77 -15.48
CA ILE A 142 1.98 6.56 -14.55
C ILE A 142 2.06 5.84 -13.21
N LEU A 143 3.26 5.68 -12.67
CA LEU A 143 3.49 5.08 -11.37
C LEU A 143 3.88 6.14 -10.33
N CYS A 144 3.02 6.35 -9.34
CA CYS A 144 3.28 7.26 -8.22
C CYS A 144 3.92 6.51 -7.06
N HIS A 145 5.10 6.98 -6.57
CA HIS A 145 5.86 6.30 -5.50
C HIS A 145 6.83 7.24 -4.75
N ASP A 146 7.51 6.69 -3.73
CA ASP A 146 8.42 7.41 -2.83
C ASP A 146 9.90 7.46 -3.26
N TYR A 147 10.21 7.25 -4.54
CA TYR A 147 11.58 7.14 -5.06
C TYR A 147 12.27 5.79 -4.82
N TYR A 148 11.57 4.71 -4.48
CA TYR A 148 12.24 3.41 -4.42
C TYR A 148 12.75 2.99 -5.81
N LYS A 149 14.06 2.77 -5.94
CA LYS A 149 14.74 2.56 -7.23
C LYS A 149 14.18 1.42 -8.07
N ALA A 150 13.69 0.35 -7.42
CA ALA A 150 13.16 -0.79 -8.14
C ALA A 150 11.91 -0.44 -8.97
N TYR A 151 11.15 0.57 -8.60
CA TYR A 151 9.96 1.01 -9.33
C TYR A 151 10.29 1.69 -10.67
N TYR A 152 11.47 2.28 -10.80
CA TYR A 152 11.90 2.93 -12.06
C TYR A 152 12.11 1.98 -13.25
N GLU A 153 12.04 0.67 -13.02
CA GLU A 153 12.09 -0.34 -14.09
C GLU A 153 10.71 -0.65 -14.67
N TYR A 154 9.65 -0.09 -14.09
CA TYR A 154 8.26 -0.39 -14.41
C TYR A 154 7.47 0.89 -14.68
N GLY A 155 6.36 0.75 -15.42
CA GLY A 155 5.58 1.90 -15.84
C GLY A 155 6.18 2.62 -17.04
N SER A 156 5.44 3.57 -17.60
CA SER A 156 5.93 4.43 -18.69
C SER A 156 6.41 5.78 -18.20
N LEU A 157 5.82 6.28 -17.15
CA LEU A 157 6.14 7.55 -16.51
C LEU A 157 6.09 7.38 -14.98
N HIS A 158 6.81 8.25 -14.26
CA HIS A 158 6.84 8.26 -12.81
C HIS A 158 6.34 9.59 -12.25
N ALA A 159 5.71 9.53 -11.08
CA ALA A 159 5.37 10.68 -10.27
C ALA A 159 5.92 10.46 -8.86
N LEU A 160 6.64 11.42 -8.32
CA LEU A 160 7.25 11.29 -7.00
C LEU A 160 6.40 11.94 -5.92
N CYS A 161 6.35 11.29 -4.77
CA CYS A 161 5.63 11.78 -3.60
C CYS A 161 6.32 13.03 -3.02
N ASN A 162 5.75 14.21 -3.24
CA ASN A 162 6.32 15.45 -2.75
C ASN A 162 6.25 15.60 -1.22
N SER A 163 5.38 14.87 -0.50
CA SER A 163 5.41 14.90 0.97
C SER A 163 6.71 14.31 1.54
N HIS A 164 7.34 13.37 0.84
CA HIS A 164 8.67 12.87 1.20
C HIS A 164 9.75 13.93 0.94
N HIS A 165 9.69 14.60 -0.21
CA HIS A 165 10.61 15.71 -0.53
C HIS A 165 10.50 16.84 0.49
N ILE A 166 9.28 17.28 0.84
CA ILE A 166 9.04 18.33 1.84
C ILE A 166 9.71 17.98 3.18
N ARG A 167 9.54 16.76 3.69
CA ARG A 167 10.18 16.32 4.94
C ARG A 167 11.70 16.30 4.86
N GLU A 168 12.26 15.87 3.73
CA GLU A 168 13.69 15.86 3.53
C GLU A 168 14.28 17.29 3.36
N LEU A 169 13.57 18.18 2.65
CA LEU A 169 13.94 19.59 2.51
C LEU A 169 13.91 20.30 3.86
N GLU A 170 12.88 20.06 4.68
CA GLU A 170 12.80 20.60 6.04
C GLU A 170 13.98 20.17 6.90
N ARG A 171 14.31 18.86 6.88
CA ARG A 171 15.54 18.37 7.55
C ARG A 171 16.80 19.07 7.05
N CYS A 172 16.95 19.28 5.73
CA CYS A 172 18.12 19.98 5.18
C CYS A 172 18.19 21.43 5.66
N THR A 173 17.05 22.12 5.78
CA THR A 173 16.97 23.47 6.32
C THR A 173 17.37 23.50 7.80
N GLU A 174 16.79 22.60 8.62
CA GLU A 174 16.96 22.64 10.07
C GLU A 174 18.30 22.06 10.55
N GLN A 175 18.77 20.97 9.92
CA GLN A 175 19.98 20.26 10.38
C GLN A 175 21.24 20.61 9.60
N ASP A 176 21.10 20.90 8.31
CA ASP A 176 22.24 21.19 7.42
C ASP A 176 22.36 22.70 7.10
N ASN A 177 21.47 23.58 7.66
CA ASN A 177 21.41 25.03 7.43
C ASN A 177 21.39 25.43 5.95
N GLN A 178 20.71 24.69 5.09
CA GLN A 178 20.66 24.93 3.66
C GLN A 178 19.51 25.88 3.30
N ASN A 179 19.79 27.05 2.74
CA ASN A 179 18.75 28.01 2.34
C ASN A 179 18.00 27.57 1.07
N TRP A 180 18.71 26.93 0.12
CA TRP A 180 18.07 26.41 -1.10
C TRP A 180 16.94 25.43 -0.77
N SER A 181 17.08 24.62 0.27
CA SER A 181 16.07 23.62 0.65
C SER A 181 14.80 24.28 1.19
N LYS A 182 14.91 25.41 1.91
CA LYS A 182 13.78 26.21 2.34
C LYS A 182 13.03 26.78 1.14
N LEU A 183 13.75 27.41 0.20
CA LEU A 183 13.17 27.98 -1.02
C LEU A 183 12.50 26.91 -1.89
N MET A 184 13.10 25.75 -2.03
CA MET A 184 12.51 24.62 -2.79
C MET A 184 11.23 24.09 -2.13
N LYS A 185 11.21 23.97 -0.80
CA LYS A 185 10.00 23.59 -0.05
C LYS A 185 8.88 24.60 -0.28
N GLU A 186 9.16 25.88 -0.15
CA GLU A 186 8.19 26.96 -0.39
C GLU A 186 7.66 26.93 -1.83
N LEU A 187 8.55 26.78 -2.82
CA LEU A 187 8.16 26.66 -4.23
C LEU A 187 7.25 25.46 -4.49
N LEU A 188 7.56 24.27 -4.00
CA LEU A 188 6.73 23.08 -4.20
C LEU A 188 5.33 23.25 -3.59
N LEU A 189 5.23 23.89 -2.43
CA LEU A 189 3.94 24.17 -1.80
C LEU A 189 3.14 25.23 -2.58
N GLU A 190 3.80 26.29 -3.05
CA GLU A 190 3.21 27.31 -3.91
C GLU A 190 2.64 26.70 -5.20
N ILE A 191 3.42 25.85 -5.89
CA ILE A 191 2.95 25.16 -7.11
C ILE A 191 1.72 24.30 -6.79
N ASN A 192 1.73 23.58 -5.66
CA ASN A 192 0.58 22.75 -5.27
C ASN A 192 -0.69 23.59 -5.05
N GLU A 193 -0.57 24.75 -4.40
CA GLU A 193 -1.70 25.68 -4.23
C GLU A 193 -2.20 26.21 -5.58
N ALA A 194 -1.29 26.58 -6.49
CA ALA A 194 -1.63 27.02 -7.83
C ALA A 194 -2.36 25.92 -8.62
N VAL A 195 -1.88 24.68 -8.58
CA VAL A 195 -2.54 23.53 -9.22
C VAL A 195 -3.95 23.31 -8.68
N ILE A 196 -4.14 23.41 -7.36
CA ILE A 196 -5.47 23.28 -6.74
C ILE A 196 -6.40 24.39 -7.23
N LYS A 197 -5.94 25.65 -7.26
CA LYS A 197 -6.71 26.79 -7.75
C LYS A 197 -7.06 26.68 -9.24
N ALA A 198 -6.16 26.11 -10.05
CA ALA A 198 -6.36 25.90 -11.48
C ALA A 198 -7.22 24.66 -11.81
N GLY A 199 -7.70 23.90 -10.80
CA GLY A 199 -8.55 22.72 -11.02
C GLY A 199 -7.80 21.47 -11.46
N GLY A 200 -6.50 21.33 -11.12
CA GLY A 200 -5.74 20.09 -11.25
C GLY A 200 -4.51 20.12 -12.15
N LYS A 201 -4.35 21.13 -13.00
CA LYS A 201 -3.11 21.34 -13.79
C LYS A 201 -2.93 22.83 -14.11
N LEU A 202 -1.70 23.25 -14.30
CA LEU A 202 -1.35 24.59 -14.75
C LEU A 202 -1.30 24.67 -16.28
N ASP A 203 -1.41 25.89 -16.82
CA ASP A 203 -1.13 26.14 -18.24
C ASP A 203 0.39 26.09 -18.55
N GLU A 204 0.74 26.10 -19.85
CA GLU A 204 2.14 25.93 -20.26
C GLU A 204 3.04 27.10 -19.85
N LEU A 205 2.50 28.33 -19.78
CA LEU A 205 3.26 29.51 -19.35
C LEU A 205 3.61 29.42 -17.88
N GLU A 206 2.61 29.16 -17.04
CA GLU A 206 2.79 28.97 -15.60
C GLU A 206 3.77 27.81 -15.31
N GLN A 207 3.63 26.66 -16.02
CA GLN A 207 4.55 25.53 -15.92
C GLN A 207 5.99 25.97 -16.24
N GLY A 208 6.19 26.76 -17.30
CA GLY A 208 7.50 27.26 -17.70
C GLY A 208 8.14 28.17 -16.65
N GLU A 209 7.35 29.09 -16.08
CA GLU A 209 7.80 29.99 -15.01
C GLU A 209 8.25 29.22 -13.76
N TYR A 210 7.46 28.27 -13.32
CA TYR A 210 7.79 27.43 -12.17
C TYR A 210 9.01 26.52 -12.44
N GLN A 211 9.18 26.01 -13.65
CA GLN A 211 10.37 25.23 -14.03
C GLN A 211 11.64 26.06 -14.00
N ILE A 212 11.60 27.32 -14.46
CA ILE A 212 12.72 28.25 -14.39
C ILE A 212 13.11 28.54 -12.92
N ARG A 213 12.13 28.86 -12.09
CA ARG A 213 12.36 29.09 -10.65
C ARG A 213 12.94 27.85 -9.96
N TYR A 214 12.41 26.67 -10.27
CA TYR A 214 12.92 25.39 -9.75
C TYR A 214 14.40 25.17 -10.14
N GLY A 215 14.74 25.35 -11.41
CA GLY A 215 16.11 25.24 -11.91
C GLY A 215 17.07 26.27 -11.25
N THR A 216 16.61 27.50 -11.04
CA THR A 216 17.38 28.55 -10.37
C THR A 216 17.72 28.17 -8.92
N ILE A 217 16.74 27.65 -8.17
CA ILE A 217 16.95 27.19 -6.79
C ILE A 217 17.96 26.01 -6.75
N LEU A 218 17.85 25.07 -7.70
CA LEU A 218 18.82 23.97 -7.79
C LEU A 218 20.24 24.46 -8.09
N SER A 219 20.37 25.44 -9.00
CA SER A 219 21.68 26.05 -9.31
C SER A 219 22.31 26.68 -8.07
N ASN A 220 21.57 27.53 -7.37
CA ASN A 220 22.03 28.17 -6.14
C ASN A 220 22.38 27.11 -5.06
N GLY A 221 21.59 26.05 -4.98
CA GLY A 221 21.84 24.96 -4.05
C GLY A 221 23.15 24.19 -4.32
N LYS A 222 23.61 24.15 -5.57
CA LYS A 222 24.91 23.54 -5.91
C LYS A 222 26.08 24.35 -5.32
N ASP A 223 25.93 25.66 -5.26
CA ASP A 223 26.91 26.57 -4.67
C ASP A 223 26.90 26.49 -3.13
N GLU A 224 25.71 26.40 -2.52
CA GLU A 224 25.56 26.20 -1.06
C GLU A 224 26.05 24.82 -0.59
N CYS A 225 25.89 23.80 -1.41
CA CYS A 225 26.19 22.40 -1.08
C CYS A 225 27.14 21.78 -2.13
N PRO A 226 28.42 22.20 -2.17
CA PRO A 226 29.40 21.69 -3.13
C PRO A 226 29.66 20.20 -2.93
N LEU A 227 30.10 19.52 -4.00
CA LEU A 227 30.46 18.10 -3.94
C LEU A 227 31.72 17.92 -3.03
N ASN A 228 31.64 16.89 -2.18
CA ASN A 228 32.84 16.43 -1.49
C ASN A 228 33.89 15.98 -2.52
N PRO A 229 35.13 16.44 -2.39
CA PRO A 229 36.22 16.10 -3.31
C PRO A 229 36.52 14.59 -3.25
N LYS A 230 36.97 14.06 -4.38
CA LYS A 230 37.38 12.66 -4.45
C LYS A 230 38.63 12.44 -3.61
N ILE A 231 38.55 11.45 -2.72
CA ILE A 231 39.72 11.12 -1.87
C ILE A 231 40.76 10.38 -2.72
N PRO A 232 41.99 10.89 -2.88
CA PRO A 232 43.05 10.23 -3.64
C PRO A 232 43.32 8.82 -3.11
N GLY A 233 43.48 7.84 -4.00
CA GLY A 233 43.76 6.45 -3.65
C GLY A 233 42.54 5.61 -3.20
N LYS A 234 41.38 6.19 -2.94
CA LYS A 234 40.19 5.46 -2.53
C LYS A 234 39.36 5.02 -3.74
N ARG A 235 39.12 3.72 -3.86
CA ARG A 235 38.21 3.18 -4.90
C ARG A 235 36.74 3.43 -4.54
N GLY A 236 35.92 3.72 -5.56
CA GLY A 236 34.47 3.92 -5.39
C GLY A 236 34.05 5.39 -5.41
N LYS A 237 32.73 5.63 -5.20
CA LYS A 237 32.14 6.97 -5.15
C LYS A 237 32.38 7.58 -3.77
N THR A 238 32.77 8.86 -3.72
CA THR A 238 32.82 9.62 -2.48
C THR A 238 31.43 9.83 -1.92
N ALA A 239 31.24 9.54 -0.62
CA ALA A 239 29.98 9.80 0.05
C ALA A 239 29.70 11.31 0.07
N GLN A 240 28.51 11.69 -0.36
CA GLN A 240 28.05 13.07 -0.37
C GLN A 240 27.14 13.34 0.83
N PRO A 241 27.03 14.61 1.28
CA PRO A 241 26.06 15.02 2.28
C PRO A 241 24.62 14.63 1.87
N LYS A 242 23.74 14.42 2.84
CA LYS A 242 22.33 14.10 2.56
C LYS A 242 21.64 15.20 1.77
N SER A 243 21.94 16.47 2.10
CA SER A 243 21.45 17.64 1.37
C SER A 243 21.87 17.63 -0.09
N ARG A 244 23.14 17.29 -0.39
CA ARG A 244 23.64 17.15 -1.76
C ARG A 244 22.97 16.00 -2.51
N ASN A 245 22.80 14.85 -1.87
CA ASN A 245 22.10 13.71 -2.48
C ASN A 245 20.64 14.03 -2.80
N LEU A 246 19.96 14.81 -1.95
CA LEU A 246 18.61 15.30 -2.21
C LEU A 246 18.58 16.26 -3.40
N LEU A 247 19.48 17.24 -3.44
CA LEU A 247 19.59 18.20 -4.54
C LEU A 247 19.82 17.50 -5.89
N ASP A 248 20.80 16.59 -5.96
CA ASP A 248 21.10 15.83 -7.17
C ASP A 248 19.93 14.92 -7.59
N ARG A 249 19.12 14.43 -6.64
CA ARG A 249 17.92 13.67 -6.91
C ARG A 249 16.81 14.55 -7.49
N LEU A 250 16.56 15.70 -6.89
CA LEU A 250 15.55 16.66 -7.36
C LEU A 250 15.88 17.16 -8.77
N GLU A 251 17.16 17.37 -9.08
CA GLU A 251 17.60 17.74 -10.42
C GLU A 251 17.37 16.60 -11.42
N ARG A 252 17.82 15.38 -11.10
CA ARG A 252 17.74 14.23 -11.99
C ARG A 252 16.30 13.84 -12.32
N HIS A 253 15.40 14.01 -11.36
CA HIS A 253 14.00 13.59 -11.45
C HIS A 253 13.02 14.77 -11.46
N GLN A 254 13.47 15.94 -11.92
CA GLN A 254 12.64 17.14 -11.99
C GLN A 254 11.28 16.91 -12.65
N GLU A 255 11.26 16.19 -13.77
CA GLU A 255 10.00 15.88 -14.46
C GLU A 255 9.05 15.03 -13.63
N ASP A 256 9.57 14.07 -12.87
CA ASP A 256 8.77 13.19 -12.01
C ASP A 256 8.28 13.92 -10.76
N VAL A 257 9.08 14.85 -10.23
CA VAL A 257 8.72 15.72 -9.09
C VAL A 257 7.62 16.71 -9.47
N LEU A 258 7.71 17.30 -10.67
CA LEU A 258 6.82 18.35 -11.16
C LEU A 258 5.65 17.82 -12.02
N ARG A 259 5.51 16.50 -12.20
CA ARG A 259 4.46 15.92 -13.03
C ARG A 259 3.05 16.30 -12.58
N PHE A 260 2.83 16.51 -11.28
CA PHE A 260 1.53 16.89 -10.72
C PHE A 260 1.00 18.24 -11.23
N MET A 261 1.87 19.15 -11.65
CA MET A 261 1.42 20.42 -12.23
C MET A 261 1.09 20.33 -13.73
N LYS A 262 1.56 19.24 -14.40
CA LYS A 262 1.38 19.04 -15.84
C LYS A 262 0.24 18.09 -16.18
N VAL A 263 -0.04 17.11 -15.33
CA VAL A 263 -0.99 16.01 -15.57
C VAL A 263 -2.01 15.97 -14.45
N SER A 264 -3.25 16.31 -14.78
CA SER A 264 -4.33 16.53 -13.79
C SER A 264 -4.67 15.33 -12.90
N ILE A 265 -4.44 14.11 -13.39
CA ILE A 265 -4.68 12.90 -12.59
C ILE A 265 -3.56 12.59 -11.61
N VAL A 266 -2.41 13.29 -11.70
CA VAL A 266 -1.26 13.03 -10.83
C VAL A 266 -1.37 13.89 -9.58
N PRO A 267 -1.48 13.29 -8.40
CA PRO A 267 -1.54 14.03 -7.14
C PRO A 267 -0.17 14.52 -6.69
N PHE A 268 -0.16 15.52 -5.83
CA PHE A 268 1.07 16.02 -5.18
C PHE A 268 1.75 14.99 -4.27
N THR A 269 0.99 14.04 -3.73
CA THR A 269 1.48 13.06 -2.75
C THR A 269 1.06 11.64 -3.07
N ASN A 270 1.79 10.65 -2.53
CA ASN A 270 1.44 9.23 -2.60
C ASN A 270 0.55 8.75 -1.43
N ASN A 271 -0.26 9.65 -0.85
CA ASN A 271 -1.06 9.36 0.35
C ASN A 271 -2.02 8.17 0.19
N LEU A 272 -2.43 7.83 -1.04
CA LEU A 272 -3.33 6.71 -1.30
C LEU A 272 -2.68 5.39 -0.88
N ALA A 273 -1.48 5.08 -1.40
CA ALA A 273 -0.74 3.87 -1.04
C ALA A 273 -0.31 3.87 0.44
N GLU A 274 0.11 5.03 0.97
CA GLU A 274 0.49 5.17 2.38
C GLU A 274 -0.68 4.82 3.33
N ARG A 275 -1.91 5.28 3.03
CA ARG A 275 -3.12 4.93 3.81
C ARG A 275 -3.44 3.44 3.74
N ASP A 276 -3.32 2.86 2.56
CA ASP A 276 -3.60 1.44 2.35
C ASP A 276 -2.69 0.55 3.21
N ILE A 277 -1.41 0.85 3.22
CA ILE A 277 -0.41 0.11 4.01
C ILE A 277 -0.61 0.31 5.53
N ARG A 278 -1.15 1.45 5.96
CA ARG A 278 -1.30 1.78 7.39
C ARG A 278 -2.03 0.69 8.18
N MET A 279 -3.07 0.09 7.61
CA MET A 279 -3.83 -0.96 8.28
C MET A 279 -2.99 -2.22 8.55
N THR A 280 -2.00 -2.50 7.74
CA THR A 280 -1.04 -3.58 8.00
C THR A 280 -0.16 -3.28 9.22
N LYS A 281 0.24 -2.02 9.41
CA LYS A 281 0.96 -1.59 10.61
C LYS A 281 0.09 -1.68 11.87
N VAL A 282 -1.19 -1.36 11.75
CA VAL A 282 -2.16 -1.56 12.85
C VAL A 282 -2.27 -3.05 13.20
N HIS A 283 -2.40 -3.93 12.21
CA HIS A 283 -2.41 -5.38 12.43
C HIS A 283 -1.17 -5.85 13.19
N GLN A 284 0.02 -5.41 12.82
CA GLN A 284 1.26 -5.75 13.51
C GLN A 284 1.30 -5.28 14.97
N LYS A 285 0.75 -4.09 15.25
CA LYS A 285 0.68 -3.57 16.62
C LYS A 285 -0.31 -4.34 17.51
N ILE A 286 -1.39 -4.86 16.92
CA ILE A 286 -2.45 -5.57 17.64
C ILE A 286 -2.12 -7.06 17.81
N SER A 287 -1.70 -7.71 16.72
CA SER A 287 -1.56 -9.17 16.63
C SER A 287 -0.09 -9.64 16.53
N GLY A 288 0.88 -8.73 16.47
CA GLY A 288 2.29 -9.06 16.31
C GLY A 288 2.61 -9.50 14.87
N CYS A 289 3.22 -10.68 14.71
CA CYS A 289 3.62 -11.20 13.42
C CYS A 289 2.58 -12.12 12.80
N PHE A 290 2.65 -12.31 11.48
CA PHE A 290 2.00 -13.43 10.81
C PHE A 290 2.74 -14.73 11.15
N ARG A 291 2.01 -15.79 11.48
CA ARG A 291 2.61 -17.09 11.82
C ARG A 291 3.17 -17.80 10.59
N SER A 292 2.57 -17.57 9.41
CA SER A 292 2.97 -18.20 8.14
C SER A 292 2.77 -17.26 6.97
N LEU A 293 3.45 -17.53 5.84
CA LEU A 293 3.26 -16.81 4.58
C LEU A 293 1.84 -17.02 4.04
N GLU A 294 1.26 -18.20 4.24
CA GLU A 294 -0.13 -18.49 3.88
C GLU A 294 -1.10 -17.55 4.61
N GLY A 295 -0.95 -17.40 5.94
CA GLY A 295 -1.75 -16.45 6.72
C GLY A 295 -1.60 -15.00 6.24
N ALA A 296 -0.41 -14.59 5.82
CA ALA A 296 -0.19 -13.28 5.21
C ALA A 296 -0.87 -13.16 3.83
N LYS A 297 -0.86 -14.21 3.00
CA LYS A 297 -1.56 -14.26 1.70
C LYS A 297 -3.08 -14.16 1.88
N ILE A 298 -3.64 -14.91 2.84
CA ILE A 298 -5.06 -14.82 3.19
C ILE A 298 -5.43 -13.39 3.59
N PHE A 299 -4.67 -12.80 4.51
CA PHE A 299 -4.86 -11.42 4.93
C PHE A 299 -4.84 -10.46 3.73
N CYS A 300 -3.82 -10.53 2.89
CA CYS A 300 -3.65 -9.61 1.77
C CYS A 300 -4.81 -9.68 0.77
N ARG A 301 -5.24 -10.88 0.34
CA ARG A 301 -6.35 -11.04 -0.61
C ARG A 301 -7.67 -10.53 -0.03
N VAL A 302 -8.00 -10.92 1.19
CA VAL A 302 -9.23 -10.45 1.85
C VAL A 302 -9.19 -8.92 2.08
N ARG A 303 -8.03 -8.37 2.46
CA ARG A 303 -7.87 -6.91 2.60
C ARG A 303 -7.95 -6.18 1.26
N SER A 304 -7.40 -6.73 0.19
CA SER A 304 -7.54 -6.18 -1.16
C SER A 304 -9.02 -6.06 -1.54
N TYR A 305 -9.80 -7.11 -1.29
CA TYR A 305 -11.25 -7.10 -1.51
C TYR A 305 -11.96 -6.03 -0.67
N ILE A 306 -11.74 -6.02 0.65
CA ILE A 306 -12.38 -5.06 1.55
C ILE A 306 -12.02 -3.62 1.20
N SER A 307 -10.75 -3.36 0.86
CA SER A 307 -10.29 -2.02 0.48
C SER A 307 -10.91 -1.56 -0.84
N THR A 308 -10.96 -2.44 -1.84
CA THR A 308 -11.62 -2.17 -3.13
C THR A 308 -13.12 -1.94 -2.95
N ALA A 309 -13.81 -2.82 -2.22
CA ALA A 309 -15.25 -2.68 -1.99
C ALA A 309 -15.63 -1.34 -1.33
N LYS A 310 -14.80 -0.84 -0.42
CA LYS A 310 -14.99 0.48 0.22
C LYS A 310 -14.79 1.67 -0.71
N ARG A 311 -14.12 1.50 -1.84
CA ARG A 311 -13.88 2.56 -2.82
C ARG A 311 -14.97 2.64 -3.88
N ILE A 312 -15.64 1.51 -4.12
CA ILE A 312 -16.71 1.40 -5.14
C ILE A 312 -18.07 1.84 -4.55
N GLN A 313 -18.20 1.85 -3.22
CA GLN A 313 -19.39 2.36 -2.53
C GLN A 313 -19.45 3.89 -2.53
#